data_a8ddf7c5d1a76f38d77054dba9c9d32c
#
_entry.id   a8ddf7c5d1a76f38d77054dba9c9d32c
#
_cell.length_a   1.000
_cell.length_b   1.000
_cell.length_c   1.000
_cell.angle_alpha   90.00
_cell.angle_beta   90.00
_cell.angle_gamma   90.00
#
_symmetry.space_group_name_H-M   'P 1'
#
loop_
_entity.id
_entity.type
_entity.pdbx_description
1 polymer ?
#
loop_
_entity_poly.entity_id
_entity_poly.type
_entity_poly.pdbx_seq_one_letter_code
_entity_poly.pdbx_strand_id
1 'polypeptide(L)'
;MEINRCIFPEGLLYDTEGLVWVKNNDKLITIGVTTILTAIAGRLSKVKIKQIGTKIERGKSIGTLESVKYFGVVQSPITGKVVEINDSIIIRPKTVNDFPYSDGWFAKLEPNMESELGALKTIENCYNKINSLIQQLHVRCFVAFPDHEMFEIGVECAATLTKLDELLTKIPIGEVVHLVSDDPTADLEMIRWSEQNGQSLLETRSEGNLFHFIVKKIK
;
A
#
# COMPACT_ATOMS: atom_id res chain seq x y z
N MET A 1 -15.08 -0.89 -3.82
CA MET A 1 -15.64 -0.39 -2.53
C MET A 1 -14.58 0.39 -1.79
N GLU A 2 -14.96 1.50 -1.14
CA GLU A 2 -14.07 2.29 -0.27
C GLU A 2 -14.42 2.06 1.20
N ILE A 3 -13.40 1.81 2.04
CA ILE A 3 -13.54 1.64 3.51
C ILE A 3 -12.47 2.49 4.17
N ASN A 4 -12.86 3.51 4.93
CA ASN A 4 -11.94 4.47 5.56
C ASN A 4 -10.87 5.00 4.58
N ARG A 5 -11.30 5.42 3.40
CA ARG A 5 -10.47 5.92 2.28
C ARG A 5 -9.52 4.88 1.66
N CYS A 6 -9.51 3.66 2.15
CA CYS A 6 -8.79 2.56 1.50
C CYS A 6 -9.67 1.91 0.42
N ILE A 7 -9.14 1.74 -0.77
CA ILE A 7 -9.85 1.16 -1.90
C ILE A 7 -9.67 -0.36 -1.92
N PHE A 8 -10.78 -1.07 -2.04
CA PHE A 8 -10.82 -2.53 -2.21
C PHE A 8 -11.66 -2.86 -3.45
N PRO A 9 -11.05 -3.36 -4.53
CA PRO A 9 -11.79 -3.73 -5.73
C PRO A 9 -12.86 -4.79 -5.46
N GLU A 10 -14.03 -4.59 -6.06
CA GLU A 10 -15.07 -5.60 -6.17
C GLU A 10 -14.65 -6.68 -7.17
N GLY A 11 -15.23 -7.88 -7.05
CA GLY A 11 -14.86 -9.01 -7.91
C GLY A 11 -13.57 -9.73 -7.52
N LEU A 12 -12.92 -9.32 -6.42
CA LEU A 12 -11.84 -10.06 -5.78
C LEU A 12 -12.35 -10.80 -4.55
N LEU A 13 -11.64 -11.85 -4.17
CA LEU A 13 -11.80 -12.52 -2.88
C LEU A 13 -10.67 -12.10 -1.95
N TYR A 14 -10.94 -12.05 -0.65
CA TYR A 14 -10.00 -11.55 0.35
C TYR A 14 -9.77 -12.59 1.45
N ASP A 15 -8.50 -12.80 1.76
CA ASP A 15 -8.06 -13.42 3.01
C ASP A 15 -7.69 -12.31 3.98
N THR A 16 -8.54 -12.10 4.99
CA THR A 16 -8.36 -11.02 5.97
C THR A 16 -7.28 -11.33 7.01
N GLU A 17 -6.84 -12.58 7.14
CA GLU A 17 -5.78 -12.98 8.06
C GLU A 17 -4.41 -12.77 7.41
N GLY A 18 -4.25 -13.26 6.18
CA GLY A 18 -3.02 -13.06 5.40
C GLY A 18 -2.89 -11.68 4.76
N LEU A 19 -3.95 -10.84 4.80
CA LEU A 19 -4.03 -9.53 4.14
C LEU A 19 -3.71 -9.61 2.64
N VAL A 20 -4.18 -10.67 1.99
CA VAL A 20 -4.00 -10.92 0.57
C VAL A 20 -5.34 -10.94 -0.16
N TRP A 21 -5.30 -10.63 -1.44
CA TRP A 21 -6.44 -10.75 -2.33
C TRP A 21 -6.21 -11.84 -3.38
N VAL A 22 -7.29 -12.36 -3.90
CA VAL A 22 -7.34 -13.42 -4.88
C VAL A 22 -8.27 -13.04 -6.02
N LYS A 23 -7.79 -13.21 -7.25
CA LYS A 23 -8.61 -13.14 -8.45
C LYS A 23 -8.69 -14.54 -9.09
N ASN A 24 -9.90 -15.07 -9.17
CA ASN A 24 -10.15 -16.32 -9.87
C ASN A 24 -10.30 -16.05 -11.37
N ASN A 25 -9.43 -16.65 -12.18
CA ASN A 25 -9.44 -16.59 -13.63
C ASN A 25 -9.64 -18.01 -14.20
N ASP A 26 -10.70 -18.69 -13.80
CA ASP A 26 -11.08 -20.06 -14.17
C ASP A 26 -10.02 -21.12 -13.79
N LYS A 27 -8.93 -21.22 -14.56
CA LYS A 27 -7.88 -22.24 -14.37
C LYS A 27 -6.74 -21.78 -13.46
N LEU A 28 -6.56 -20.48 -13.31
CA LEU A 28 -5.45 -19.88 -12.56
C LEU A 28 -5.96 -18.89 -11.54
N ILE A 29 -5.32 -18.90 -10.41
CA ILE A 29 -5.59 -17.98 -9.32
C ILE A 29 -4.47 -16.95 -9.23
N THR A 30 -4.79 -15.68 -9.47
CA THR A 30 -3.85 -14.59 -9.25
C THR A 30 -3.92 -14.13 -7.79
N ILE A 31 -2.77 -13.95 -7.16
CA ILE A 31 -2.65 -13.53 -5.75
C ILE A 31 -1.87 -12.22 -5.68
N GLY A 32 -2.29 -11.33 -4.81
CA GLY A 32 -1.56 -10.11 -4.45
C GLY A 32 -1.87 -9.69 -3.02
N VAL A 33 -1.20 -8.64 -2.56
CA VAL A 33 -1.36 -8.11 -1.20
C VAL A 33 -2.33 -6.94 -1.18
N THR A 34 -3.02 -6.76 -0.06
CA THR A 34 -3.98 -5.66 0.10
C THR A 34 -3.29 -4.33 0.44
N THR A 35 -3.99 -3.21 0.22
CA THR A 35 -3.58 -1.86 0.68
C THR A 35 -3.27 -1.82 2.17
N ILE A 36 -3.93 -2.64 2.99
CA ILE A 36 -3.63 -2.73 4.44
C ILE A 36 -2.19 -3.21 4.64
N LEU A 37 -1.80 -4.30 3.96
CA LEU A 37 -0.45 -4.84 4.12
C LEU A 37 0.61 -3.87 3.58
N THR A 38 0.36 -3.21 2.44
CA THR A 38 1.30 -2.22 1.90
C THR A 38 1.45 -1.00 2.82
N ALA A 39 0.37 -0.53 3.44
CA ALA A 39 0.41 0.58 4.40
C ALA A 39 1.21 0.23 5.66
N ILE A 40 1.03 -0.98 6.20
CA ILE A 40 1.80 -1.47 7.36
C ILE A 40 3.28 -1.63 6.99
N ALA A 41 3.56 -2.21 5.84
CA ALA A 41 4.92 -2.47 5.39
C ALA A 41 5.70 -1.19 5.07
N GLY A 42 5.02 -0.13 4.65
CA GLY A 42 5.66 1.08 4.16
C GLY A 42 6.30 0.86 2.78
N ARG A 43 7.13 1.79 2.34
CA ARG A 43 7.80 1.73 1.03
C ARG A 43 8.67 0.49 0.92
N LEU A 44 8.27 -0.43 0.04
CA LEU A 44 8.99 -1.69 -0.16
C LEU A 44 10.30 -1.47 -0.90
N SER A 45 11.35 -2.10 -0.40
CA SER A 45 12.69 -2.12 -1.01
C SER A 45 13.04 -3.47 -1.63
N LYS A 46 12.35 -4.54 -1.21
CA LYS A 46 12.61 -5.88 -1.71
C LYS A 46 11.37 -6.76 -1.64
N VAL A 47 11.18 -7.54 -2.69
CA VAL A 47 10.17 -8.59 -2.79
C VAL A 47 10.86 -9.88 -3.21
N LYS A 48 10.52 -10.97 -2.55
CA LYS A 48 10.92 -12.32 -2.97
C LYS A 48 9.68 -13.15 -3.19
N ILE A 49 9.67 -13.98 -4.23
CA ILE A 49 8.57 -14.89 -4.58
C ILE A 49 9.15 -16.28 -4.74
N LYS A 50 8.40 -17.31 -4.38
CA LYS A 50 8.77 -18.70 -4.59
C LYS A 50 8.86 -19.00 -6.08
N GLN A 51 9.81 -19.85 -6.45
CA GLN A 51 10.07 -20.19 -7.86
C GLN A 51 8.88 -20.89 -8.52
N ILE A 52 8.74 -20.70 -9.83
CA ILE A 52 7.80 -21.43 -10.66
C ILE A 52 8.01 -22.94 -10.49
N GLY A 53 6.92 -23.67 -10.39
CA GLY A 53 6.92 -25.11 -10.13
C GLY A 53 6.81 -25.48 -8.64
N THR A 54 7.02 -24.53 -7.72
CA THR A 54 6.90 -24.80 -6.29
C THR A 54 5.45 -25.10 -5.91
N LYS A 55 5.23 -26.20 -5.20
CA LYS A 55 3.95 -26.50 -4.55
C LYS A 55 3.88 -25.80 -3.20
N ILE A 56 2.77 -25.10 -2.94
CA ILE A 56 2.57 -24.34 -1.73
C ILE A 56 1.23 -24.76 -1.12
N GLU A 57 1.23 -25.06 0.18
CA GLU A 57 0.01 -25.31 0.94
C GLU A 57 -0.58 -23.98 1.43
N ARG A 58 -1.88 -23.94 1.62
CA ARG A 58 -2.58 -22.82 2.23
C ARG A 58 -1.94 -22.44 3.58
N GLY A 59 -1.78 -21.13 3.81
CA GLY A 59 -1.12 -20.58 5.00
C GLY A 59 0.41 -20.64 4.98
N LYS A 60 1.03 -21.29 3.98
CA LYS A 60 2.50 -21.30 3.83
C LYS A 60 2.98 -20.13 2.98
N SER A 61 4.28 -19.82 3.12
CA SER A 61 4.89 -18.68 2.42
C SER A 61 4.88 -18.86 0.92
N ILE A 62 4.29 -17.88 0.19
CA ILE A 62 4.44 -17.70 -1.25
C ILE A 62 5.57 -16.71 -1.58
N GLY A 63 5.95 -15.87 -0.62
CA GLY A 63 7.00 -14.87 -0.77
C GLY A 63 7.22 -14.06 0.48
N THR A 64 8.08 -13.04 0.38
CA THR A 64 8.37 -12.09 1.47
C THR A 64 8.39 -10.66 0.96
N LEU A 65 8.04 -9.74 1.85
CA LEU A 65 8.14 -8.30 1.68
C LEU A 65 9.16 -7.72 2.65
N GLU A 66 9.97 -6.79 2.19
CA GLU A 66 10.98 -6.12 3.01
C GLU A 66 10.98 -4.61 2.72
N SER A 67 11.03 -3.83 3.79
CA SER A 67 11.23 -2.39 3.77
C SER A 67 12.19 -1.99 4.89
N VAL A 68 12.44 -0.69 5.08
CA VAL A 68 13.24 -0.19 6.20
C VAL A 68 12.63 -0.55 7.57
N LYS A 69 11.28 -0.57 7.66
CA LYS A 69 10.55 -0.77 8.93
C LYS A 69 9.83 -2.12 9.05
N TYR A 70 9.86 -2.96 7.99
CA TYR A 70 9.06 -4.16 7.93
C TYR A 70 9.79 -5.32 7.24
N PHE A 71 9.66 -6.50 7.83
CA PHE A 71 9.95 -7.77 7.17
C PHE A 71 8.81 -8.73 7.46
N GLY A 72 8.17 -9.23 6.42
CA GLY A 72 7.02 -10.12 6.57
C GLY A 72 6.90 -11.15 5.46
N VAL A 73 6.17 -12.21 5.80
CA VAL A 73 5.85 -13.32 4.91
C VAL A 73 4.49 -13.06 4.27
N VAL A 74 4.41 -13.22 2.96
CA VAL A 74 3.13 -13.29 2.25
C VAL A 74 2.69 -14.74 2.24
N GLN A 75 1.55 -15.03 2.89
CA GLN A 75 1.00 -16.39 2.96
C GLN A 75 0.11 -16.66 1.76
N SER A 76 0.17 -17.89 1.24
CA SER A 76 -0.76 -18.32 0.21
C SER A 76 -2.15 -18.56 0.80
N PRO A 77 -3.20 -17.96 0.25
CA PRO A 77 -4.58 -18.17 0.71
C PRO A 77 -5.17 -19.51 0.25
N ILE A 78 -4.50 -20.21 -0.66
CA ILE A 78 -4.91 -21.50 -1.23
C ILE A 78 -3.72 -22.44 -1.40
N THR A 79 -4.01 -23.73 -1.49
CA THR A 79 -3.04 -24.76 -1.88
C THR A 79 -2.95 -24.83 -3.40
N GLY A 80 -1.72 -24.75 -3.96
CA GLY A 80 -1.54 -24.79 -5.39
C GLY A 80 -0.07 -24.86 -5.81
N LYS A 81 0.15 -24.89 -7.11
CA LYS A 81 1.47 -24.85 -7.73
C LYS A 81 1.72 -23.49 -8.36
N VAL A 82 2.83 -22.86 -8.07
CA VAL A 82 3.24 -21.59 -8.72
C VAL A 82 3.50 -21.85 -10.19
N VAL A 83 2.79 -21.17 -11.06
CA VAL A 83 2.94 -21.30 -12.53
C VAL A 83 3.46 -20.02 -13.19
N GLU A 84 3.26 -18.88 -12.54
CA GLU A 84 3.76 -17.58 -13.01
C GLU A 84 4.09 -16.69 -11.82
N ILE A 85 5.14 -15.89 -11.94
CA ILE A 85 5.54 -14.88 -10.96
C ILE A 85 5.62 -13.52 -11.63
N ASN A 86 5.45 -12.47 -10.84
CA ASN A 86 5.57 -11.10 -11.34
C ASN A 86 7.00 -10.60 -11.15
N ASP A 87 7.84 -10.76 -12.18
CA ASP A 87 9.24 -10.30 -12.12
C ASP A 87 9.34 -8.78 -11.99
N SER A 88 8.35 -8.02 -12.44
CA SER A 88 8.38 -6.56 -12.37
C SER A 88 8.43 -6.03 -10.94
N ILE A 89 7.76 -6.70 -9.99
CA ILE A 89 7.80 -6.31 -8.57
C ILE A 89 9.08 -6.75 -7.86
N ILE A 90 9.80 -7.72 -8.39
CA ILE A 90 11.13 -8.10 -7.89
C ILE A 90 12.14 -7.02 -8.28
N ILE A 91 12.04 -6.50 -9.50
CA ILE A 91 12.91 -5.44 -10.04
C ILE A 91 12.54 -4.09 -9.41
N ARG A 92 11.23 -3.80 -9.30
CA ARG A 92 10.68 -2.54 -8.79
C ARG A 92 9.65 -2.80 -7.67
N PRO A 93 10.09 -3.07 -6.44
CA PRO A 93 9.23 -3.44 -5.30
C PRO A 93 8.12 -2.44 -5.00
N LYS A 94 8.39 -1.14 -5.20
CA LYS A 94 7.41 -0.06 -5.00
C LYS A 94 6.13 -0.24 -5.84
N THR A 95 6.17 -0.96 -6.94
CA THR A 95 4.97 -1.26 -7.75
C THR A 95 3.87 -1.92 -6.91
N VAL A 96 4.24 -2.72 -5.91
CA VAL A 96 3.27 -3.33 -4.98
C VAL A 96 2.58 -2.27 -4.11
N ASN A 97 3.30 -1.22 -3.71
CA ASN A 97 2.73 -0.12 -2.94
C ASN A 97 1.81 0.75 -3.81
N ASP A 98 2.26 1.10 -5.02
CA ASP A 98 1.56 2.03 -5.90
C ASP A 98 0.31 1.39 -6.53
N PHE A 99 0.39 0.10 -6.87
CA PHE A 99 -0.62 -0.61 -7.66
C PHE A 99 -0.94 -2.00 -7.09
N PRO A 100 -1.33 -2.12 -5.80
CA PRO A 100 -1.45 -3.41 -5.11
C PRO A 100 -2.45 -4.36 -5.77
N TYR A 101 -3.48 -3.86 -6.45
CA TYR A 101 -4.56 -4.65 -7.05
C TYR A 101 -4.46 -4.81 -8.57
N SER A 102 -3.43 -4.27 -9.19
CA SER A 102 -3.17 -4.39 -10.64
C SER A 102 -1.74 -4.85 -10.89
N ASP A 103 -0.82 -3.96 -11.22
CA ASP A 103 0.57 -4.32 -11.58
C ASP A 103 1.38 -4.91 -10.41
N GLY A 104 0.91 -4.72 -9.17
CA GLY A 104 1.51 -5.25 -7.95
C GLY A 104 1.11 -6.69 -7.58
N TRP A 105 0.48 -7.45 -8.48
CA TRP A 105 0.19 -8.86 -8.23
C TRP A 105 1.47 -9.67 -7.98
N PHE A 106 1.37 -10.75 -7.18
CA PHE A 106 2.53 -11.54 -6.74
C PHE A 106 2.80 -12.73 -7.64
N ALA A 107 1.85 -13.64 -7.70
CA ALA A 107 2.00 -14.90 -8.40
C ALA A 107 0.65 -15.40 -8.92
N LYS A 108 0.72 -16.31 -9.93
CA LYS A 108 -0.43 -17.09 -10.33
C LYS A 108 -0.20 -18.55 -9.96
N LEU A 109 -1.20 -19.14 -9.36
CA LEU A 109 -1.22 -20.53 -8.93
C LEU A 109 -2.22 -21.34 -9.73
N GLU A 110 -1.83 -22.58 -10.04
CA GLU A 110 -2.75 -23.65 -10.44
C GLU A 110 -3.28 -24.28 -9.14
N PRO A 111 -4.58 -24.12 -8.80
CA PRO A 111 -5.13 -24.59 -7.53
C PRO A 111 -5.23 -26.12 -7.51
N ASN A 112 -4.95 -26.72 -6.35
CA ASN A 112 -5.17 -28.17 -6.15
C ASN A 112 -6.56 -28.48 -5.62
N MET A 113 -7.17 -27.54 -4.90
CA MET A 113 -8.49 -27.70 -4.29
C MET A 113 -9.30 -26.41 -4.44
N GLU A 114 -10.28 -26.42 -5.33
CA GLU A 114 -11.18 -25.26 -5.54
C GLU A 114 -12.04 -24.97 -4.31
N SER A 115 -12.30 -25.97 -3.46
CA SER A 115 -13.05 -25.79 -2.22
C SER A 115 -12.44 -24.79 -1.24
N GLU A 116 -11.13 -24.56 -1.30
CA GLU A 116 -10.45 -23.57 -0.43
C GLU A 116 -10.85 -22.12 -0.77
N LEU A 117 -11.28 -21.85 -2.01
CA LEU A 117 -11.80 -20.54 -2.41
C LEU A 117 -13.06 -20.18 -1.63
N GLY A 118 -13.86 -21.14 -1.22
CA GLY A 118 -15.06 -20.93 -0.40
C GLY A 118 -14.79 -20.36 1.00
N ALA A 119 -13.56 -20.44 1.49
CA ALA A 119 -13.15 -19.84 2.76
C ALA A 119 -12.82 -18.34 2.63
N LEU A 120 -12.54 -17.86 1.42
CA LEU A 120 -12.27 -16.46 1.13
C LEU A 120 -13.60 -15.69 1.04
N LYS A 121 -13.56 -14.40 1.27
CA LYS A 121 -14.75 -13.55 1.32
C LYS A 121 -14.70 -12.47 0.24
N THR A 122 -15.86 -12.13 -0.30
CA THR A 122 -15.97 -10.86 -1.06
C THR A 122 -15.83 -9.69 -0.12
N ILE A 123 -15.56 -8.50 -0.66
CA ILE A 123 -15.35 -7.31 0.19
C ILE A 123 -16.60 -6.96 0.99
N GLU A 124 -17.79 -7.17 0.45
CA GLU A 124 -19.07 -6.96 1.14
C GLU A 124 -19.19 -7.87 2.37
N ASN A 125 -18.77 -9.15 2.23
CA ASN A 125 -18.88 -10.16 3.28
C ASN A 125 -17.79 -10.03 4.36
N CYS A 126 -16.70 -9.30 4.10
CA CYS A 126 -15.65 -9.04 5.09
C CYS A 126 -15.52 -7.55 5.47
N TYR A 127 -16.47 -6.70 5.08
CA TYR A 127 -16.46 -5.26 5.35
C TYR A 127 -16.12 -4.92 6.80
N ASN A 128 -16.89 -5.47 7.76
CA ASN A 128 -16.69 -5.18 9.18
C ASN A 128 -15.32 -5.62 9.68
N LYS A 129 -14.79 -6.74 9.20
CA LYS A 129 -13.46 -7.22 9.56
C LYS A 129 -12.36 -6.30 9.00
N ILE A 130 -12.47 -5.92 7.74
CA ILE A 130 -11.53 -4.98 7.09
C ILE A 130 -11.57 -3.63 7.78
N ASN A 131 -12.77 -3.09 8.07
CA ASN A 131 -12.93 -1.84 8.79
C ASN A 131 -12.24 -1.87 10.17
N SER A 132 -12.47 -2.95 10.93
CA SER A 132 -11.81 -3.15 12.22
C SER A 132 -10.27 -3.23 12.10
N LEU A 133 -9.76 -3.94 11.09
CA LEU A 133 -8.32 -4.04 10.85
C LEU A 133 -7.70 -2.68 10.52
N ILE A 134 -8.33 -1.88 9.67
CA ILE A 134 -7.87 -0.51 9.35
C ILE A 134 -7.75 0.33 10.62
N GLN A 135 -8.77 0.26 11.50
CA GLN A 135 -8.77 1.01 12.76
C GLN A 135 -7.73 0.50 13.75
N GLN A 136 -7.67 -0.81 13.99
CA GLN A 136 -6.75 -1.43 14.96
C GLN A 136 -5.28 -1.28 14.57
N LEU A 137 -5.00 -1.33 13.29
CA LEU A 137 -3.64 -1.20 12.75
C LEU A 137 -3.28 0.25 12.38
N HIS A 138 -4.17 1.20 12.66
CA HIS A 138 -4.01 2.62 12.34
C HIS A 138 -3.61 2.88 10.88
N VAL A 139 -4.18 2.08 9.96
CA VAL A 139 -3.89 2.19 8.53
C VAL A 139 -4.46 3.49 7.98
N ARG A 140 -3.63 4.23 7.26
CA ARG A 140 -4.03 5.39 6.48
C ARG A 140 -3.75 5.14 5.01
N CYS A 141 -4.79 5.26 4.19
CA CYS A 141 -4.66 5.23 2.75
C CYS A 141 -4.78 6.65 2.21
N PHE A 142 -3.87 7.01 1.32
CA PHE A 142 -3.82 8.30 0.63
C PHE A 142 -4.00 8.10 -0.87
N VAL A 143 -4.27 9.20 -1.57
CA VAL A 143 -4.44 9.20 -3.03
C VAL A 143 -3.20 8.69 -3.78
N ALA A 144 -2.02 8.81 -3.18
CA ALA A 144 -0.76 8.26 -3.67
C ALA A 144 0.03 7.68 -2.49
N PHE A 145 0.74 6.57 -2.73
CA PHE A 145 1.58 5.96 -1.69
C PHE A 145 2.83 6.81 -1.46
N PRO A 146 3.11 7.24 -0.20
CA PRO A 146 4.27 8.09 0.10
C PRO A 146 5.59 7.33 0.01
N ASP A 147 6.57 7.96 -0.60
CA ASP A 147 7.96 7.52 -0.62
C ASP A 147 8.73 7.95 0.63
N HIS A 148 8.35 9.12 1.15
CA HIS A 148 8.99 9.78 2.29
C HIS A 148 7.93 10.23 3.29
N GLU A 149 8.28 10.18 4.57
CA GLU A 149 7.44 10.66 5.67
C GLU A 149 8.20 11.79 6.40
N MET A 150 7.51 12.92 6.63
CA MET A 150 7.98 14.05 7.44
C MET A 150 6.97 14.32 8.55
N PHE A 151 7.41 14.26 9.80
CA PHE A 151 6.58 14.54 10.97
C PHE A 151 7.13 15.79 11.65
N GLU A 152 6.44 16.93 11.47
CA GLU A 152 6.84 18.25 11.95
C GLU A 152 5.84 18.73 13.03
N ILE A 153 5.86 18.04 14.16
CA ILE A 153 4.99 18.33 15.30
C ILE A 153 5.65 19.34 16.22
N GLY A 154 4.91 20.39 16.59
CA GLY A 154 5.42 21.52 17.39
C GLY A 154 6.39 22.42 16.63
N VAL A 155 6.39 22.35 15.30
CA VAL A 155 7.24 23.15 14.41
C VAL A 155 6.39 24.15 13.64
N GLU A 156 6.79 25.42 13.62
CA GLU A 156 6.11 26.47 12.87
C GLU A 156 6.11 26.17 11.36
N CYS A 157 5.03 26.54 10.67
CA CYS A 157 4.82 26.23 9.26
C CYS A 157 5.97 26.70 8.37
N ALA A 158 6.52 27.90 8.58
CA ALA A 158 7.64 28.43 7.79
C ALA A 158 8.90 27.54 7.86
N ALA A 159 9.23 27.01 9.05
CA ALA A 159 10.36 26.10 9.22
C ALA A 159 10.07 24.72 8.58
N THR A 160 8.84 24.25 8.67
CA THR A 160 8.36 23.02 8.04
C THR A 160 8.49 23.10 6.51
N LEU A 161 8.06 24.21 5.90
CA LEU A 161 8.16 24.44 4.45
C LEU A 161 9.62 24.49 3.98
N THR A 162 10.51 25.11 4.76
CA THR A 162 11.96 25.11 4.46
C THR A 162 12.52 23.69 4.42
N LYS A 163 12.17 22.85 5.40
CA LYS A 163 12.61 21.44 5.42
C LYS A 163 12.01 20.63 4.28
N LEU A 164 10.75 20.90 3.90
CA LEU A 164 10.12 20.26 2.76
C LEU A 164 10.86 20.63 1.45
N ASP A 165 11.20 21.91 1.25
CA ASP A 165 11.99 22.35 0.10
C ASP A 165 13.36 21.65 0.06
N GLU A 166 14.05 21.55 1.20
CA GLU A 166 15.32 20.82 1.29
C GLU A 166 15.18 19.35 0.94
N LEU A 167 14.11 18.68 1.41
CA LEU A 167 13.84 17.29 1.06
C LEU A 167 13.58 17.14 -0.43
N LEU A 168 12.74 18.02 -1.00
CA LEU A 168 12.39 17.97 -2.42
C LEU A 168 13.60 18.19 -3.33
N THR A 169 14.64 18.94 -2.89
CA THR A 169 15.88 19.06 -3.68
C THR A 169 16.64 17.73 -3.78
N LYS A 170 16.50 16.84 -2.81
CA LYS A 170 17.28 15.60 -2.67
C LYS A 170 16.62 14.38 -3.28
N ILE A 171 15.28 14.38 -3.42
CA ILE A 171 14.52 13.25 -3.91
C ILE A 171 14.28 13.34 -5.43
N PRO A 172 14.05 12.20 -6.13
CA PRO A 172 13.71 12.18 -7.56
C PRO A 172 12.36 12.84 -7.86
N ILE A 173 12.22 13.36 -9.09
CA ILE A 173 10.93 13.80 -9.63
C ILE A 173 9.97 12.60 -9.67
N GLY A 174 8.71 12.84 -9.29
CA GLY A 174 7.65 11.84 -9.21
C GLY A 174 7.49 11.17 -7.85
N GLU A 175 8.47 11.31 -6.94
CA GLU A 175 8.33 10.81 -5.58
C GLU A 175 7.35 11.65 -4.75
N VAL A 176 6.74 10.98 -3.77
CA VAL A 176 5.64 11.49 -2.95
C VAL A 176 6.10 11.63 -1.50
N VAL A 177 5.84 12.78 -0.91
CA VAL A 177 6.10 13.08 0.51
C VAL A 177 4.77 13.11 1.27
N HIS A 178 4.68 12.39 2.37
CA HIS A 178 3.64 12.54 3.38
C HIS A 178 4.17 13.45 4.48
N LEU A 179 3.68 14.67 4.53
CA LEU A 179 3.99 15.64 5.58
C LEU A 179 2.86 15.67 6.62
N VAL A 180 3.23 15.65 7.89
CA VAL A 180 2.32 15.82 9.02
C VAL A 180 2.74 17.03 9.82
N SER A 181 1.79 17.92 10.13
CA SER A 181 1.98 19.13 10.94
C SER A 181 0.81 19.33 11.89
N ASP A 182 1.06 19.96 13.03
CA ASP A 182 0.03 20.40 13.98
C ASP A 182 -0.10 21.93 14.03
N ASP A 183 0.58 22.65 13.13
CA ASP A 183 0.46 24.11 13.00
C ASP A 183 -0.94 24.46 12.45
N PRO A 184 -1.73 25.29 13.15
CA PRO A 184 -3.08 25.64 12.71
C PRO A 184 -3.13 26.41 11.38
N THR A 185 -2.02 26.99 10.92
CA THR A 185 -1.94 27.70 9.64
C THR A 185 -1.50 26.81 8.46
N ALA A 186 -1.08 25.56 8.76
CA ALA A 186 -0.45 24.67 7.79
C ALA A 186 -1.30 24.43 6.55
N ASP A 187 -2.63 24.34 6.69
CA ASP A 187 -3.56 24.07 5.58
C ASP A 187 -3.49 25.16 4.51
N LEU A 188 -3.59 26.43 4.93
CA LEU A 188 -3.52 27.57 4.02
C LEU A 188 -2.11 27.79 3.46
N GLU A 189 -1.10 27.65 4.29
CA GLU A 189 0.29 27.87 3.88
C GLU A 189 0.78 26.80 2.91
N MET A 190 0.36 25.56 3.05
CA MET A 190 0.68 24.48 2.11
C MET A 190 0.06 24.70 0.72
N ILE A 191 -1.17 25.21 0.65
CA ILE A 191 -1.81 25.54 -0.62
C ILE A 191 -1.00 26.64 -1.31
N ARG A 192 -0.72 27.76 -0.62
CA ARG A 192 0.08 28.88 -1.16
C ARG A 192 1.46 28.44 -1.60
N TRP A 193 2.14 27.64 -0.75
CA TRP A 193 3.45 27.10 -1.05
C TRP A 193 3.45 26.24 -2.32
N SER A 194 2.46 25.36 -2.48
CA SER A 194 2.36 24.49 -3.66
C SER A 194 2.19 25.28 -4.95
N GLU A 195 1.38 26.35 -4.92
CA GLU A 195 1.16 27.25 -6.05
C GLU A 195 2.46 28.03 -6.40
N GLN A 196 3.14 28.57 -5.38
CA GLN A 196 4.37 29.37 -5.58
C GLN A 196 5.54 28.52 -6.09
N ASN A 197 5.71 27.32 -5.54
CA ASN A 197 6.80 26.43 -5.91
C ASN A 197 6.46 25.52 -7.09
N GLY A 198 5.17 25.49 -7.52
CA GLY A 198 4.70 24.66 -8.61
C GLY A 198 4.90 23.17 -8.35
N GLN A 199 4.83 22.74 -7.11
CA GLN A 199 4.78 21.33 -6.72
C GLN A 199 3.30 20.87 -6.64
N SER A 200 3.05 19.57 -6.69
CA SER A 200 1.68 19.05 -6.68
C SER A 200 1.25 18.65 -5.27
N LEU A 201 0.34 19.43 -4.68
CA LEU A 201 -0.37 19.04 -3.46
C LEU A 201 -1.54 18.13 -3.85
N LEU A 202 -1.39 16.81 -3.66
CA LEU A 202 -2.36 15.80 -4.11
C LEU A 202 -3.53 15.63 -3.15
N GLU A 203 -3.27 15.75 -1.85
CA GLU A 203 -4.27 15.56 -0.81
C GLU A 203 -3.92 16.40 0.41
N THR A 204 -4.96 16.97 1.04
CA THR A 204 -4.92 17.54 2.38
C THR A 204 -5.97 16.85 3.24
N ARG A 205 -5.60 16.48 4.47
CA ARG A 205 -6.49 15.79 5.40
C ARG A 205 -6.26 16.31 6.82
N SER A 206 -7.34 16.58 7.55
CA SER A 206 -7.30 16.90 8.98
C SER A 206 -7.74 15.69 9.80
N GLU A 207 -6.97 15.32 10.81
CA GLU A 207 -7.27 14.27 11.78
C GLU A 207 -7.02 14.83 13.21
N GLY A 208 -8.08 15.26 13.89
CA GLY A 208 -7.95 15.97 15.17
C GLY A 208 -7.24 17.30 14.99
N ASN A 209 -6.09 17.47 15.65
CA ASN A 209 -5.22 18.64 15.52
C ASN A 209 -4.09 18.45 14.51
N LEU A 210 -4.07 17.33 13.78
CA LEU A 210 -3.03 17.06 12.79
C LEU A 210 -3.53 17.30 11.38
N PHE A 211 -2.67 17.89 10.57
CA PHE A 211 -2.84 18.03 9.13
C PHE A 211 -1.88 17.07 8.41
N HIS A 212 -2.43 16.31 7.48
CA HIS A 212 -1.69 15.41 6.61
C HIS A 212 -1.71 15.95 5.19
N PHE A 213 -0.54 16.08 4.58
CA PHE A 213 -0.37 16.56 3.21
C PHE A 213 0.33 15.52 2.38
N ILE A 214 -0.19 15.23 1.21
CA ILE A 214 0.45 14.38 0.22
C ILE A 214 0.97 15.27 -0.90
N VAL A 215 2.28 15.41 -0.96
CA VAL A 215 2.98 16.28 -1.90
C VAL A 215 3.76 15.43 -2.89
N LYS A 216 3.55 15.65 -4.19
CA LYS A 216 4.34 15.00 -5.24
C LYS A 216 5.32 15.99 -5.84
N LYS A 217 6.60 15.61 -5.91
CA LYS A 217 7.62 16.38 -6.62
C LYS A 217 7.40 16.28 -8.12
N ILE A 218 7.24 17.43 -8.80
CA ILE A 218 7.06 17.49 -10.26
C ILE A 218 8.14 18.27 -10.99
N LYS A 219 9.01 18.99 -10.29
CA LYS A 219 10.17 19.71 -10.86
C LYS A 219 11.32 19.83 -9.87
#